data_507f942a92f5cc81981bd8efb46e664b
#
_entry.id   507f942a92f5cc81981bd8efb46e664b
#
_cell.length_a   1.000
_cell.length_b   1.000
_cell.length_c   1.000
_cell.angle_alpha   90.00
_cell.angle_beta   90.00
_cell.angle_gamma   90.00
#
_symmetry.space_group_name_H-M   'P 1'
#
loop_
_entity.id
_entity.type
_entity.pdbx_description
1 polymer ?
#
loop_
_entity_poly.entity_id
_entity_poly.type
_entity_poly.pdbx_seq_one_letter_code
_entity_poly.pdbx_strand_id
1 'polypeptide(L)' 'MVLGDSISAAYGMPIEQGWVSLMNQKLIDSSLPWKMTNASISGETTGGALARLPELIEAIKPSIVIIELGGNDGLRG' A
#
# COMPACT_ATOMS: atom_id res chain seq x y z
N MET A 1 -6.71 -3.46 -0.61
CA MET A 1 -5.36 -3.49 -0.02
C MET A 1 -4.38 -2.75 -0.90
N VAL A 2 -3.53 -1.95 -0.32
CA VAL A 2 -2.42 -1.30 -1.02
C VAL A 2 -1.12 -2.02 -0.65
N LEU A 3 -0.37 -2.44 -1.65
CA LEU A 3 0.94 -3.06 -1.48
C LEU A 3 1.95 -2.21 -2.24
N GLY A 4 2.75 -1.45 -1.52
CA GLY A 4 3.69 -0.52 -2.12
C GLY A 4 4.95 -0.33 -1.28
N ASP A 5 5.69 0.70 -1.63
CA ASP A 5 6.97 1.06 -1.01
C ASP A 5 6.85 2.30 -0.09
N SER A 6 7.92 3.07 0.05
CA SER A 6 7.96 4.23 0.91
C SER A 6 6.92 5.31 0.54
N ILE A 7 6.55 5.44 -0.72
CA ILE A 7 5.55 6.42 -1.15
C ILE A 7 4.19 6.07 -0.52
N SER A 8 3.77 4.82 -0.61
CA SER A 8 2.50 4.36 -0.04
C SER A 8 2.59 4.18 1.48
N ALA A 9 3.77 3.90 2.02
CA ALA A 9 3.99 3.76 3.46
C ALA A 9 4.09 5.11 4.20
N ALA A 10 4.06 6.22 3.48
CA ALA A 10 4.18 7.59 4.01
C ALA A 10 5.53 7.83 4.73
N TYR A 11 6.62 7.29 4.19
CA TYR A 11 7.95 7.48 4.75
C TYR A 11 8.32 8.97 4.79
N GLY A 12 8.80 9.43 5.94
CA GLY A 12 9.26 10.81 6.10
C GLY A 12 8.15 11.83 6.34
N MET A 13 6.89 11.39 6.50
CA MET A 13 5.76 12.28 6.79
C MET A 13 4.81 11.63 7.81
N PRO A 14 3.95 12.41 8.48
CA PRO A 14 2.88 11.82 9.30
C PRO A 14 1.99 10.90 8.45
N ILE A 15 1.63 9.74 9.00
CA ILE A 15 0.84 8.72 8.27
C ILE A 15 -0.46 9.31 7.72
N GLU A 16 -1.13 10.17 8.46
CA GLU A 16 -2.38 10.81 8.05
C GLU A 16 -2.24 11.72 6.83
N GLN A 17 -1.02 12.09 6.44
CA GLN A 17 -0.73 12.90 5.26
C GLN A 17 -0.34 12.04 4.05
N GLY A 18 -0.15 10.74 4.23
CA GLY A 18 0.14 9.82 3.13
C GLY A 18 -1.08 9.63 2.22
N TRP A 19 -0.85 9.28 0.95
CA TRP A 19 -1.92 9.20 -0.04
C TRP A 19 -2.97 8.14 0.32
N VAL A 20 -2.58 7.04 0.95
CA VAL A 20 -3.53 5.99 1.35
C VAL A 20 -4.49 6.50 2.42
N SER A 21 -3.98 7.22 3.42
CA SER A 21 -4.81 7.81 4.47
C SER A 21 -5.76 8.87 3.91
N LEU A 22 -5.26 9.73 3.00
CA LEU A 22 -6.08 10.74 2.36
C LEU A 22 -7.19 10.12 1.52
N MET A 23 -6.90 9.04 0.81
CA MET A 23 -7.90 8.33 0.02
C MET A 23 -8.94 7.65 0.91
N ASN A 24 -8.50 7.02 2.02
CA ASN A 24 -9.43 6.43 2.99
C ASN A 24 -10.39 7.49 3.54
N GLN A 25 -9.89 8.66 3.89
CA GLN A 25 -10.72 9.74 4.39
C GLN A 25 -11.74 10.18 3.34
N LYS A 26 -11.32 10.23 2.08
CA LYS A 26 -12.21 10.59 0.98
C LYS A 26 -13.33 9.55 0.79
N LEU A 27 -13.01 8.27 0.93
CA LEU A 27 -14.01 7.19 0.87
C LEU A 27 -15.03 7.33 2.01
N ILE A 28 -14.56 7.62 3.22
CA ILE A 28 -15.42 7.85 4.39
C ILE A 28 -16.33 9.06 4.15
N ASP A 29 -15.77 10.18 3.72
CA ASP A 29 -16.50 11.42 3.49
C ASP A 29 -17.56 11.29 2.38
N SER A 30 -17.30 10.41 1.42
CA SER A 30 -18.22 10.11 0.32
C SER A 30 -19.25 9.03 0.68
N SER A 31 -19.22 8.51 1.90
CA SER A 31 -20.11 7.43 2.38
C SER A 31 -20.04 6.16 1.53
N LEU A 32 -18.87 5.88 0.95
CA LEU A 32 -18.63 4.67 0.17
C LEU A 32 -18.27 3.50 1.10
N PRO A 33 -18.69 2.27 0.75
CA PRO A 33 -18.45 1.10 1.61
C PRO A 33 -17.02 0.53 1.52
N TRP A 34 -16.12 1.21 0.83
CA TRP A 34 -14.76 0.74 0.61
C TRP A 34 -13.82 1.24 1.71
N LYS A 35 -12.87 0.40 2.08
CA LYS A 35 -11.80 0.73 3.01
C LYS A 35 -10.48 0.27 2.43
N MET A 36 -9.46 1.12 2.51
CA MET A 36 -8.10 0.79 2.07
C MET A 36 -7.29 0.27 3.26
N THR A 37 -6.70 -0.91 3.11
CA THR A 37 -5.73 -1.45 4.05
C THR A 37 -4.34 -1.28 3.44
N ASN A 38 -3.45 -0.62 4.18
CA ASN A 38 -2.10 -0.31 3.70
C ASN A 38 -1.10 -1.36 4.21
N ALA A 39 -0.62 -2.20 3.30
CA ALA A 39 0.39 -3.21 3.59
C ALA A 39 1.77 -2.82 3.03
N SER A 40 1.97 -1.53 2.77
CA SER A 40 3.20 -1.01 2.16
C SER A 40 4.37 -0.99 3.15
N ILE A 41 5.57 -1.22 2.63
CA ILE A 41 6.82 -1.20 3.41
C ILE A 41 7.83 -0.33 2.69
N SER A 42 8.47 0.59 3.42
CA SER A 42 9.58 1.40 2.88
C SER A 42 10.71 0.50 2.40
N GLY A 43 11.23 0.78 1.20
CA GLY A 43 12.31 -0.01 0.60
C GLY A 43 11.86 -1.26 -0.14
N GLU A 44 10.55 -1.55 -0.19
CA GLU A 44 10.03 -2.75 -0.83
C GLU A 44 10.37 -2.80 -2.32
N THR A 45 10.68 -4.01 -2.79
CA THR A 45 10.89 -4.32 -4.21
C THR A 45 9.78 -5.23 -4.71
N THR A 46 9.68 -5.42 -6.03
CA THR A 46 8.70 -6.33 -6.61
C THR A 46 8.89 -7.77 -6.11
N GLY A 47 10.14 -8.22 -5.97
CA GLY A 47 10.46 -9.55 -5.46
C GLY A 47 10.06 -9.72 -3.99
N GLY A 48 10.35 -8.72 -3.15
CA GLY A 48 9.96 -8.73 -1.75
C GLY A 48 8.45 -8.72 -1.57
N ALA A 49 7.75 -7.90 -2.34
CA ALA A 49 6.30 -7.85 -2.33
C ALA A 49 5.67 -9.17 -2.77
N LEU A 50 6.22 -9.78 -3.82
CA LEU A 50 5.74 -11.08 -4.30
C LEU A 50 5.88 -12.16 -3.22
N ALA A 51 6.95 -12.14 -2.45
CA ALA A 51 7.16 -13.09 -1.37
C ALA A 51 6.12 -12.96 -0.24
N ARG A 52 5.65 -11.73 0.03
CA ARG A 52 4.66 -11.46 1.09
C ARG A 52 3.21 -11.60 0.63
N LEU A 53 2.96 -11.51 -0.66
CA LEU A 53 1.62 -11.39 -1.21
C LEU A 53 0.68 -12.54 -0.84
N PRO A 54 1.07 -13.83 -0.92
CA PRO A 54 0.16 -14.92 -0.57
C PRO A 54 -0.37 -14.83 0.86
N GLU A 55 0.49 -14.55 1.83
CA GLU A 55 0.10 -14.42 3.24
C GLU A 55 -0.83 -13.21 3.46
N LEU A 56 -0.55 -12.10 2.79
CA LEU A 56 -1.36 -10.89 2.88
C LEU A 56 -2.77 -11.12 2.30
N ILE A 57 -2.87 -11.79 1.17
CA ILE A 57 -4.16 -12.11 0.56
C ILE A 57 -4.97 -13.01 1.49
N GLU A 58 -4.35 -14.00 2.09
CA GLU A 58 -5.03 -14.91 3.01
C GLU A 58 -5.48 -14.20 4.29
N ALA A 59 -4.64 -13.34 4.85
CA ALA A 59 -4.93 -12.62 6.09
C ALA A 59 -5.97 -11.51 5.91
N ILE A 60 -5.89 -10.75 4.82
CA ILE A 60 -6.70 -9.55 4.59
C ILE A 60 -7.93 -9.86 3.75
N LYS A 61 -7.83 -10.83 2.83
CA LYS A 61 -8.89 -11.21 1.88
C LYS A 61 -9.43 -10.00 1.12
N PRO A 62 -8.56 -9.24 0.44
CA PRO A 62 -8.98 -8.02 -0.24
C PRO A 62 -9.82 -8.32 -1.47
N SER A 63 -10.79 -7.43 -1.77
CA SER A 63 -11.53 -7.48 -3.03
C SER A 63 -10.71 -6.91 -4.18
N ILE A 64 -9.85 -5.91 -3.88
CA ILE A 64 -9.01 -5.23 -4.87
C ILE A 64 -7.62 -5.06 -4.26
N VAL A 65 -6.59 -5.27 -5.08
CA VAL A 65 -5.20 -5.04 -4.69
C VAL A 65 -4.62 -3.96 -5.60
N ILE A 66 -4.05 -2.91 -5.00
CA ILE A 66 -3.33 -1.85 -5.70
C ILE A 66 -1.85 -2.05 -5.42
N ILE A 67 -1.05 -2.14 -6.48
CA ILE A 67 0.41 -2.32 -6.38
C ILE A 67 1.10 -1.05 -6.86
N GLU A 68 1.93 -0.46 -5.97
CA GLU A 68 2.74 0.71 -6.29
C GLU A 68 4.19 0.37 -5.95
N LEU A 69 4.96 -0.12 -6.92
CA LEU A 69 6.31 -0.65 -6.76
C LEU A 69 7.16 -0.36 -8.00
N GLY A 70 8.44 -0.65 -7.92
CA GLY A 70 9.38 -0.58 -9.04
C GLY A 70 10.53 0.41 -8.83
N GLY A 71 10.31 1.48 -8.05
CA GLY A 71 11.34 2.48 -7.80
C GLY A 71 12.58 1.89 -7.13
N ASN A 72 12.40 1.06 -6.11
CA ASN A 72 13.52 0.41 -5.42
C ASN A 72 14.20 -0.65 -6.26
N ASP A 73 13.47 -1.35 -7.12
CA ASP A 73 14.05 -2.26 -8.10
C ASP A 73 15.01 -1.51 -9.03
N GLY A 74 14.61 -0.34 -9.53
CA GLY A 74 15.44 0.50 -10.38
C GLY A 74 16.70 1.00 -9.68
N LEU A 75 16.60 1.38 -8.40
CA LEU A 75 17.75 1.85 -7.61
C LEU A 75 18.75 0.74 -7.32
N ARG A 76 18.30 -0.49 -7.19
CA ARG A 76 19.17 -1.65 -6.88
C ARG A 76 19.71 -2.33 -8.13
N GLY A 77 19.24 -1.93 -9.28
CA GLY A 77 19.64 -2.49 -10.55
C GLY A 77 19.02 -3.79 -10.90
#